data_4b3f3749a8f482ed48eb82d310a3cce9
#
_entry.id   4b3f3749a8f482ed48eb82d310a3cce9
#
_cell.length_a   1.000
_cell.length_b   1.000
_cell.length_c   1.000
_cell.angle_alpha   90.00
_cell.angle_beta   90.00
_cell.angle_gamma   90.00
#
_symmetry.space_group_name_H-M   'P 1'
#
loop_
_entity.id
_entity.type
_entity.pdbx_description
1 polymer ?
#
loop_
_entity_poly.entity_id
_entity_poly.type
_entity_poly.pdbx_seq_one_letter_code
_entity_poly.pdbx_strand_id
1 'polypeptide(L)' 'MKIMIEFYRTRDADNAHAVVGREIAEAIDLVGAIGIGRALSRALDMPQLPDCMSITDAEGNRLYSGQLGANDNPEERMPP' A
#
# COMPACT_ATOMS: atom_id res chain seq x y z
N MET A 1 -4.08 4.21 -16.23
CA MET A 1 -2.64 4.49 -16.08
C MET A 1 -1.96 3.31 -15.42
N LYS A 2 -0.75 3.07 -15.82
CA LYS A 2 0.02 1.99 -15.27
C LYS A 2 0.69 2.44 -13.99
N ILE A 3 0.57 1.67 -12.94
CA ILE A 3 1.14 2.02 -11.65
C ILE A 3 1.92 0.86 -11.08
N MET A 4 2.86 1.17 -10.21
CA MET A 4 3.57 0.17 -9.43
C MET A 4 3.27 0.43 -7.96
N ILE A 5 2.86 -0.60 -7.25
CA ILE A 5 2.52 -0.50 -5.84
C ILE A 5 3.57 -1.29 -5.07
N GLU A 6 4.19 -0.64 -4.09
CA GLU A 6 5.15 -1.31 -3.23
C GLU A 6 4.60 -1.34 -1.83
N PHE A 7 4.73 -2.48 -1.19
CA PHE A 7 4.26 -2.67 0.18
C PHE A 7 5.47 -2.76 1.09
N TYR A 8 5.42 -2.07 2.21
CA TYR A 8 6.54 -1.99 3.13
C TYR A 8 6.12 -2.39 4.52
N ARG A 9 7.08 -2.86 5.28
CA ARG A 9 6.90 -3.04 6.71
C ARG A 9 7.96 -2.22 7.42
N THR A 10 7.52 -1.38 8.35
CA THR A 10 8.43 -0.55 9.13
C THR A 10 9.06 -1.39 10.22
N ARG A 11 10.34 -1.26 10.39
CA ARG A 11 11.07 -1.99 11.43
C ARG A 11 11.24 -1.08 12.63
N ASP A 12 10.83 -1.58 13.79
CA ASP A 12 10.84 -0.76 14.98
C ASP A 12 12.24 -0.41 15.41
N ALA A 13 13.17 -1.30 15.20
CA ALA A 13 14.51 -1.12 15.76
C ALA A 13 15.23 0.08 15.16
N ASP A 14 15.05 0.34 13.88
CA ASP A 14 15.81 1.36 13.21
C ASP A 14 14.95 2.23 12.30
N ASN A 15 13.65 2.11 12.37
CA ASN A 15 12.72 2.85 11.54
C ASN A 15 12.92 2.62 10.05
N ALA A 16 13.60 1.56 9.68
CA ALA A 16 13.81 1.26 8.27
C ALA A 16 12.56 0.64 7.70
N HIS A 17 12.35 0.86 6.39
CA HIS A 17 11.22 0.27 5.70
C HIS A 17 11.74 -0.87 4.84
N ALA A 18 11.19 -2.03 5.05
CA ALA A 18 11.55 -3.19 4.24
C ALA A 18 10.45 -3.46 3.24
N VAL A 19 10.79 -3.59 1.97
CA VAL A 19 9.82 -3.90 0.95
C VAL A 19 9.45 -5.37 1.09
N VAL A 20 8.16 -5.63 1.29
CA VAL A 20 7.70 -7.00 1.45
C VAL A 20 6.90 -7.47 0.25
N GLY A 21 6.54 -6.58 -0.65
CA GLY A 21 5.83 -6.99 -1.87
C GLY A 21 5.78 -5.86 -2.86
N ARG A 22 5.54 -6.20 -4.12
CA ARG A 22 5.46 -5.21 -5.18
C ARG A 22 4.53 -5.76 -6.25
N GLU A 23 3.72 -4.88 -6.82
CA GLU A 23 2.77 -5.31 -7.82
C GLU A 23 2.56 -4.22 -8.86
N ILE A 24 2.34 -4.60 -10.09
CA ILE A 24 2.05 -3.65 -11.17
C ILE A 24 0.59 -3.80 -11.53
N ALA A 25 -0.10 -2.69 -11.69
CA ALA A 25 -1.53 -2.72 -11.96
C ALA A 25 -1.92 -1.57 -12.87
N GLU A 26 -3.15 -1.61 -13.34
CA GLU A 26 -3.73 -0.53 -14.13
C GLU A 26 -4.81 0.12 -13.31
N ALA A 27 -4.83 1.43 -13.25
CA ALA A 27 -5.83 2.17 -12.52
C ALA A 27 -6.33 3.32 -13.38
N ILE A 28 -7.55 3.75 -13.13
CA ILE A 28 -8.11 4.86 -13.88
C ILE A 28 -7.58 6.17 -13.30
N ASP A 29 -7.46 6.25 -12.00
CA ASP A 29 -6.98 7.46 -11.33
C ASP A 29 -6.33 7.06 -10.01
N LEU A 30 -5.89 8.05 -9.26
CA LEU A 30 -5.19 7.78 -8.01
C LEU A 30 -6.10 7.14 -6.97
N VAL A 31 -7.34 7.57 -6.89
CA VAL A 31 -8.28 6.98 -5.93
C VAL A 31 -8.44 5.50 -6.23
N GLY A 32 -8.60 5.15 -7.51
CA GLY A 32 -8.69 3.75 -7.91
C GLY A 32 -7.41 3.00 -7.59
N ALA A 33 -6.26 3.64 -7.79
CA ALA A 33 -4.98 3.01 -7.50
C ALA A 33 -4.85 2.68 -6.02
N ILE A 34 -5.25 3.60 -5.14
CA ILE A 34 -5.20 3.37 -3.71
C ILE A 34 -6.12 2.20 -3.33
N GLY A 35 -7.30 2.15 -3.91
CA GLY A 35 -8.22 1.03 -3.66
C GLY A 35 -7.63 -0.30 -4.08
N ILE A 36 -6.97 -0.34 -5.24
CA ILE A 36 -6.32 -1.55 -5.70
C ILE A 36 -5.23 -1.97 -4.72
N GLY A 37 -4.42 -1.01 -4.27
CA GLY A 37 -3.34 -1.32 -3.34
C GLY A 37 -3.85 -1.89 -2.03
N ARG A 38 -4.93 -1.31 -1.50
CA ARG A 38 -5.50 -1.82 -0.26
C ARG A 38 -6.06 -3.22 -0.42
N ALA A 39 -6.71 -3.48 -1.54
CA ALA A 39 -7.24 -4.81 -1.80
C ALA A 39 -6.09 -5.82 -1.94
N LEU A 40 -5.03 -5.45 -2.64
CA LEU A 40 -3.91 -6.35 -2.82
C LEU A 40 -3.18 -6.61 -1.51
N SER A 41 -3.14 -5.63 -0.61
CA SER A 41 -2.45 -5.84 0.65
C SER A 41 -3.08 -6.95 1.48
N ARG A 42 -4.34 -7.24 1.24
CA ARG A 42 -5.01 -8.32 1.94
C ARG A 42 -4.99 -9.61 1.16
N ALA A 43 -4.87 -9.54 -0.16
CA ALA A 43 -4.99 -10.71 -1.01
C ALA A 43 -3.65 -11.36 -1.34
N LEU A 44 -2.57 -10.60 -1.37
CA LEU A 44 -1.29 -11.16 -1.75
C LEU A 44 -0.68 -11.95 -0.61
N ASP A 45 -0.01 -13.04 -0.98
CA ASP A 45 0.65 -13.88 -0.01
C ASP A 45 2.06 -13.34 0.19
N MET A 46 2.20 -12.40 1.07
CA MET A 46 3.48 -11.75 1.34
C MET A 46 4.11 -12.34 2.59
N PRO A 47 5.44 -12.32 2.67
CA PRO A 47 6.12 -12.92 3.83
C PRO A 47 5.75 -12.25 5.15
N GLN A 48 5.39 -10.98 5.10
CA GLN A 48 4.95 -10.26 6.29
C GLN A 48 3.82 -9.36 5.91
N LEU A 49 2.98 -9.04 6.87
CA LEU A 49 1.90 -8.10 6.60
C LEU A 49 2.49 -6.69 6.50
N PRO A 50 2.19 -5.97 5.46
CA PRO A 50 2.73 -4.64 5.31
C PRO A 50 1.97 -3.63 6.18
N ASP A 51 2.63 -2.57 6.57
CA ASP A 51 1.99 -1.49 7.29
C ASP A 51 1.94 -0.20 6.47
N CYS A 52 2.61 -0.15 5.35
CA CYS A 52 2.62 1.02 4.47
C CYS A 52 2.65 0.60 3.02
N MET A 53 2.22 1.50 2.14
CA MET A 53 2.38 1.26 0.71
C MET A 53 2.72 2.56 0.01
N SER A 54 3.34 2.47 -1.15
CA SER A 54 3.53 3.61 -2.02
C SER A 54 3.10 3.25 -3.42
N ILE A 55 2.68 4.24 -4.18
CA ILE A 55 2.23 4.07 -5.56
C ILE A 55 3.05 5.00 -6.43
N THR A 56 3.61 4.44 -7.48
CA THR A 56 4.48 5.18 -8.40
C THR A 56 3.93 4.96 -9.81
N ASP A 57 4.03 5.97 -10.66
CA ASP A 57 3.57 5.82 -12.04
C ASP A 57 4.68 5.21 -12.90
N ALA A 58 4.39 5.07 -14.17
CA ALA A 58 5.33 4.40 -15.09
C ALA A 58 6.61 5.19 -15.28
N GLU A 59 6.59 6.47 -14.96
CA GLU A 59 7.76 7.31 -15.12
C GLU A 59 8.56 7.47 -13.84
N GLY A 60 8.16 6.80 -12.79
CA GLY A 60 8.90 6.85 -11.54
C GLY A 60 8.44 7.93 -10.58
N ASN A 61 7.36 8.63 -10.90
CA ASN A 61 6.86 9.66 -10.00
C ASN A 61 6.01 9.04 -8.90
N ARG A 62 6.30 9.40 -7.65
CA ARG A 62 5.52 8.88 -6.56
C ARG A 62 4.20 9.63 -6.48
N LEU A 63 3.11 8.90 -6.58
CA LEU A 63 1.78 9.47 -6.56
C LEU A 63 1.15 9.42 -5.19
N TYR A 64 1.56 8.47 -4.35
CA TYR A 64 0.93 8.26 -3.05
C TYR A 64 1.86 7.49 -2.15
N SER A 65 1.80 7.77 -0.85
CA SER A 65 2.51 7.00 0.16
C SER A 65 1.69 7.12 1.43
N GLY A 66 1.36 6.01 2.04
CA GLY A 66 0.51 6.04 3.21
C GLY A 66 0.53 4.74 3.99
N GLN A 67 -0.14 4.78 5.12
CA GLN A 67 -0.20 3.63 6.00
C GLN A 67 -1.39 2.74 5.66
N LEU A 68 -1.23 1.49 5.97
CA LEU A 68 -2.27 0.49 5.85
C LEU A 68 -2.69 0.08 7.26
N GLY A 69 -3.04 -1.12 7.42
CA GLY A 69 -3.23 -1.67 8.75
C GLY A 69 -4.47 -1.19 9.43
N ALA A 70 -4.30 -0.79 10.67
CA ALA A 70 -5.43 -0.45 11.49
C ALA A 70 -6.29 0.61 10.87
N ASN A 71 -5.70 1.48 10.11
CA ASN A 71 -6.45 2.54 9.51
C ASN A 71 -7.35 2.04 8.42
N ASP A 72 -7.16 0.84 7.97
CA ASP A 72 -8.03 0.27 7.02
C ASP A 72 -9.22 -0.36 7.64
N ASN A 73 -9.30 -0.40 8.94
CA ASN A 73 -10.38 -1.07 9.62
C ASN A 73 -11.50 -0.10 9.86
N PRO A 74 -12.57 -0.16 9.11
CA PRO A 74 -13.64 0.81 9.26
C PRO A 74 -14.32 0.77 10.59
N GLU A 75 -14.33 -0.36 11.23
CA GLU A 75 -14.97 -0.46 12.47
C GLU A 75 -14.34 0.37 13.48
N GLU A 76 -13.05 0.55 13.40
CA GLU A 76 -12.42 1.32 14.36
C GLU A 76 -12.76 2.72 14.23
N ARG A 77 -12.98 3.17 13.06
CA ARG A 77 -13.25 4.52 12.91
C ARG A 77 -14.64 4.86 13.03
N MET A 78 -15.49 3.86 13.04
CA MET A 78 -16.74 4.08 13.14
C MET A 78 -17.08 4.56 14.32
N PRO A 79 -17.68 5.46 14.36
CA PRO A 79 -18.13 5.85 15.53
C PRO A 79 -19.08 5.06 15.73
N PRO A 80 -19.01 4.59 16.18
CA PRO A 80 -19.86 3.79 16.29
C PRO A 80 -20.94 4.06 16.16
#